data_1f026aef3400ec0d04c6202e857a52a5
#
_entry.id   1f026aef3400ec0d04c6202e857a52a5
#
_cell.length_a   1.000
_cell.length_b   1.000
_cell.length_c   1.000
_cell.angle_alpha   90.00
_cell.angle_beta   90.00
_cell.angle_gamma   90.00
#
_symmetry.space_group_name_H-M   'P 1'
#
loop_
_entity.id
_entity.type
_entity.pdbx_description
1 polymer ?
#
loop_
_entity_poly.entity_id
_entity_poly.type
_entity_poly.pdbx_seq_one_letter_code
_entity_poly.pdbx_strand_id
1 'polypeptide(L)'
;IGEAHSDGFVSIEEKLKEKLSLFNDTEVLIYCKDHVLIENQIKERLKEGKIKTVFCWSRYSTEADLVLTKVEKQEGYSTLFLRISSVELSFTIPFIDEAAIENAMHCFAVSSYLGVANDVLSDMQDLPPLSMRLEMVDGQLGSRIINDSYNADLSGLLSALDFMGLQNPSWKRTVILSDISGINKDAEKVYAHVASYLYSKRVAKLYAVGSAIQQYGHFFSELAIDSYFFKDTDELLRNLHVSAFRDELILIKGARYFQFERVGDLLENKKHRTRLEVDLSAIAQNLHQYKSSLKPKTKLMVMVKAFSYGAGSFEIANLLQYSHVDYIAVAYADEGVELRRAGIRTPIMVMNTEEESFSSIVSYNLEPELYSNSSTKAFIEFLSREAITHYPVHLKLDTGMHRLGFEETDLLDFFQHANLQQLIHVKTVFTHFVASEDAAQDEFTRNQLSLFKRLCSILEQQLGYGFLRHAANSSAIRRHPEAQLDMVRLGIGLYGVDPGNIHSTLVEAVALKTTIAQIRKVKNGESVGYGRKAILSRDSLIATIRIGYADGYPRVLGNGKGTVMINGNLVPTVGNVCMDMTMIDITDFPEISRYDEVLIFGPEKSIVQMAKQAGTIPYEIMTGITQRVPRVYLG
;
A
#
# COMPACT_ATOMS: atom_id res chain seq x y z
N ILE A 1 -17.60 4.63 21.00
CA ILE A 1 -17.12 3.45 21.75
C ILE A 1 -18.06 2.31 21.41
N GLY A 2 -17.64 1.48 20.47
CA GLY A 2 -18.41 0.32 20.03
C GLY A 2 -18.07 -0.95 20.83
N GLU A 3 -18.74 -2.05 20.47
CA GLU A 3 -18.56 -3.36 21.12
C GLU A 3 -17.23 -4.06 20.80
N ALA A 4 -16.51 -3.62 19.76
CA ALA A 4 -15.21 -4.17 19.39
C ALA A 4 -14.21 -4.13 20.54
N HIS A 5 -13.50 -5.23 20.78
CA HIS A 5 -12.53 -5.40 21.88
C HIS A 5 -13.13 -5.22 23.29
N SER A 6 -14.36 -5.67 23.50
CA SER A 6 -15.03 -5.61 24.84
C SER A 6 -14.68 -6.78 25.75
N ASP A 7 -13.95 -7.79 25.27
CA ASP A 7 -13.66 -9.05 25.99
C ASP A 7 -12.89 -8.88 27.32
N GLY A 8 -12.28 -7.72 27.55
CA GLY A 8 -11.57 -7.38 28.79
C GLY A 8 -12.33 -6.46 29.75
N PHE A 9 -13.57 -6.05 29.44
CA PHE A 9 -14.32 -5.07 30.20
C PHE A 9 -15.65 -5.63 30.70
N VAL A 10 -16.02 -5.31 31.95
CA VAL A 10 -17.27 -5.74 32.55
C VAL A 10 -18.47 -4.91 32.03
N SER A 11 -18.23 -3.66 31.64
CA SER A 11 -19.26 -2.76 31.08
C SER A 11 -18.71 -1.75 30.10
N ILE A 12 -19.59 -1.12 29.31
CA ILE A 12 -19.25 -0.03 28.38
C ILE A 12 -18.69 1.19 29.12
N GLU A 13 -19.18 1.46 30.33
CA GLU A 13 -18.71 2.55 31.17
C GLU A 13 -17.27 2.32 31.65
N GLU A 14 -16.92 1.10 32.00
CA GLU A 14 -15.54 0.74 32.35
C GLU A 14 -14.59 0.92 31.15
N LYS A 15 -14.99 0.41 30.00
CA LYS A 15 -14.25 0.59 28.75
C LYS A 15 -14.09 2.07 28.38
N LEU A 16 -15.14 2.87 28.61
CA LEU A 16 -15.10 4.31 28.37
C LEU A 16 -14.13 5.00 29.32
N LYS A 17 -14.16 4.66 30.63
CA LYS A 17 -13.22 5.21 31.62
C LYS A 17 -11.77 4.90 31.27
N GLU A 18 -11.48 3.68 30.85
CA GLU A 18 -10.15 3.26 30.42
C GLU A 18 -9.68 4.06 29.21
N LYS A 19 -10.50 4.13 28.17
CA LYS A 19 -10.15 4.90 26.96
C LYS A 19 -9.98 6.40 27.24
N LEU A 20 -10.83 6.97 28.09
CA LEU A 20 -10.71 8.38 28.46
C LEU A 20 -9.52 8.65 29.38
N SER A 21 -8.90 7.65 29.99
CA SER A 21 -7.67 7.84 30.78
C SER A 21 -6.50 8.35 29.94
N LEU A 22 -6.50 8.04 28.64
CA LEU A 22 -5.51 8.56 27.68
C LEU A 22 -5.53 10.10 27.55
N PHE A 23 -6.65 10.72 27.90
CA PHE A 23 -6.85 12.17 27.78
C PHE A 23 -6.77 12.89 29.13
N ASN A 24 -6.25 12.23 30.17
CA ASN A 24 -5.93 12.90 31.43
C ASN A 24 -4.82 13.92 31.17
N ASP A 25 -4.97 15.11 31.74
CA ASP A 25 -4.04 16.24 31.56
C ASP A 25 -3.95 16.82 30.12
N THR A 26 -4.93 16.48 29.27
CA THR A 26 -5.04 17.05 27.92
C THR A 26 -5.46 18.52 28.00
N GLU A 27 -4.79 19.39 27.25
CA GLU A 27 -5.15 20.82 27.19
C GLU A 27 -6.49 21.03 26.49
N VAL A 28 -6.68 20.33 25.37
CA VAL A 28 -7.91 20.44 24.56
C VAL A 28 -8.37 19.04 24.14
N LEU A 29 -9.64 18.75 24.33
CA LEU A 29 -10.29 17.55 23.84
C LEU A 29 -11.33 17.90 22.77
N ILE A 30 -11.19 17.30 21.57
CA ILE A 30 -12.15 17.47 20.48
C ILE A 30 -13.00 16.21 20.37
N TYR A 31 -14.36 16.37 20.37
CA TYR A 31 -15.26 15.20 20.37
C TYR A 31 -16.63 15.51 19.75
N CYS A 32 -17.39 14.43 19.46
CA CYS A 32 -18.79 14.49 19.06
C CYS A 32 -19.69 14.50 20.31
N LYS A 33 -20.45 15.57 20.49
CA LYS A 33 -21.37 15.77 21.64
C LYS A 33 -22.60 14.85 21.58
N ASP A 34 -22.90 14.26 20.43
CA ASP A 34 -24.10 13.43 20.24
C ASP A 34 -24.01 12.07 20.94
N HIS A 35 -22.80 11.64 21.32
CA HIS A 35 -22.57 10.43 22.09
C HIS A 35 -22.77 10.66 23.59
N VAL A 36 -23.99 10.46 24.10
CA VAL A 36 -24.43 10.80 25.46
C VAL A 36 -23.51 10.27 26.57
N LEU A 37 -23.02 9.02 26.45
CA LEU A 37 -22.10 8.43 27.43
C LEU A 37 -20.77 9.16 27.48
N ILE A 38 -20.24 9.53 26.31
CA ILE A 38 -18.98 10.27 26.16
C ILE A 38 -19.16 11.67 26.73
N GLU A 39 -20.22 12.37 26.33
CA GLU A 39 -20.55 13.72 26.79
C GLU A 39 -20.63 13.80 28.32
N ASN A 40 -21.31 12.84 28.96
CA ASN A 40 -21.43 12.82 30.40
C ASN A 40 -20.08 12.63 31.11
N GLN A 41 -19.26 11.72 30.63
CA GLN A 41 -17.93 11.47 31.21
C GLN A 41 -16.96 12.64 30.98
N ILE A 42 -17.05 13.34 29.85
CA ILE A 42 -16.24 14.52 29.59
C ILE A 42 -16.64 15.67 30.52
N LYS A 43 -17.94 15.87 30.77
CA LYS A 43 -18.43 16.88 31.72
C LYS A 43 -17.93 16.63 33.15
N GLU A 44 -17.86 15.37 33.58
CA GLU A 44 -17.29 15.00 34.89
C GLU A 44 -15.80 15.33 34.95
N ARG A 45 -15.03 14.96 33.91
CA ARG A 45 -13.59 15.20 33.85
C ARG A 45 -13.22 16.68 33.75
N LEU A 46 -14.04 17.50 33.11
CA LEU A 46 -13.90 18.96 33.12
C LEU A 46 -14.07 19.51 34.55
N LYS A 47 -15.07 19.04 35.30
CA LYS A 47 -15.28 19.43 36.72
C LYS A 47 -14.13 18.99 37.61
N GLU A 48 -13.51 17.85 37.32
CA GLU A 48 -12.36 17.31 38.04
C GLU A 48 -11.04 17.97 37.65
N GLY A 49 -11.02 18.84 36.63
CA GLY A 49 -9.82 19.51 36.11
C GLY A 49 -8.88 18.60 35.33
N LYS A 50 -9.31 17.40 34.94
CA LYS A 50 -8.53 16.41 34.15
C LYS A 50 -8.44 16.80 32.67
N ILE A 51 -9.37 17.59 32.18
CA ILE A 51 -9.41 18.18 30.85
C ILE A 51 -9.57 19.68 31.03
N LYS A 52 -8.75 20.50 30.37
CA LYS A 52 -8.78 21.95 30.57
C LYS A 52 -9.83 22.63 29.69
N THR A 53 -9.91 22.24 28.42
CA THR A 53 -10.80 22.85 27.43
C THR A 53 -11.37 21.78 26.51
N VAL A 54 -12.57 22.01 26.00
CA VAL A 54 -13.21 21.16 24.99
C VAL A 54 -13.58 21.98 23.77
N PHE A 55 -13.54 21.32 22.60
CA PHE A 55 -14.13 21.79 21.36
C PHE A 55 -15.00 20.67 20.81
N CYS A 56 -16.30 20.91 20.66
CA CYS A 56 -17.25 19.85 20.31
C CYS A 56 -18.01 20.14 19.03
N TRP A 57 -18.37 19.07 18.32
CA TRP A 57 -19.29 19.17 17.20
C TRP A 57 -20.56 18.31 17.46
N SER A 58 -21.66 18.66 16.78
CA SER A 58 -22.93 17.95 16.92
C SER A 58 -23.78 18.07 15.67
N ARG A 59 -24.66 17.07 15.46
CA ARG A 59 -25.77 17.11 14.47
C ARG A 59 -27.06 17.66 15.07
N TYR A 60 -27.21 17.56 16.39
CA TYR A 60 -28.48 17.81 17.06
C TYR A 60 -28.45 19.01 18.00
N SER A 61 -27.30 19.33 18.55
CA SER A 61 -27.15 20.44 19.51
C SER A 61 -26.64 21.70 18.84
N THR A 62 -27.44 22.76 18.91
CA THR A 62 -27.05 24.10 18.42
C THR A 62 -26.04 24.82 19.33
N GLU A 63 -25.76 24.28 20.52
CA GLU A 63 -24.77 24.79 21.47
C GLU A 63 -23.36 24.23 21.25
N ALA A 64 -23.16 23.36 20.24
CA ALA A 64 -21.84 22.87 19.88
C ALA A 64 -21.05 23.97 19.17
N ASP A 65 -19.71 23.93 19.32
CA ASP A 65 -18.80 24.87 18.65
C ASP A 65 -18.89 24.75 17.13
N LEU A 66 -19.16 23.55 16.62
CA LEU A 66 -19.37 23.22 15.22
C LEU A 66 -20.67 22.40 15.08
N VAL A 67 -21.56 22.81 14.20
CA VAL A 67 -22.85 22.14 13.97
C VAL A 67 -22.93 21.61 12.55
N LEU A 68 -23.16 20.30 12.38
CA LEU A 68 -23.48 19.69 11.10
C LEU A 68 -24.98 19.86 10.84
N THR A 69 -25.33 20.81 9.97
CA THR A 69 -26.72 21.23 9.73
C THR A 69 -27.44 20.33 8.72
N LYS A 70 -26.72 19.80 7.72
CA LYS A 70 -27.27 18.98 6.66
C LYS A 70 -26.21 18.06 6.05
N VAL A 71 -26.63 16.89 5.59
CA VAL A 71 -25.81 16.00 4.75
C VAL A 71 -26.61 15.67 3.48
N GLU A 72 -26.03 15.94 2.33
CA GLU A 72 -26.57 15.52 1.03
C GLU A 72 -25.72 14.40 0.46
N LYS A 73 -26.33 13.21 0.31
CA LYS A 73 -25.67 12.03 -0.26
C LYS A 73 -26.02 11.90 -1.73
N GLN A 74 -24.99 11.66 -2.56
CA GLN A 74 -25.09 11.38 -3.98
C GLN A 74 -24.32 10.09 -4.30
N GLU A 75 -24.31 9.66 -5.56
CA GLU A 75 -23.59 8.46 -5.95
C GLU A 75 -22.07 8.67 -5.74
N GLY A 76 -21.52 7.98 -4.73
CA GLY A 76 -20.09 7.97 -4.41
C GLY A 76 -19.59 9.12 -3.55
N TYR A 77 -20.37 10.15 -3.22
CA TYR A 77 -19.91 11.25 -2.38
C TYR A 77 -21.02 11.86 -1.50
N SER A 78 -20.60 12.55 -0.44
CA SER A 78 -21.50 13.30 0.45
C SER A 78 -21.03 14.75 0.58
N THR A 79 -21.99 15.69 0.48
CA THR A 79 -21.75 17.12 0.79
C THR A 79 -22.26 17.41 2.20
N LEU A 80 -21.38 17.91 3.05
CA LEU A 80 -21.66 18.28 4.44
C LEU A 80 -21.82 19.77 4.55
N PHE A 81 -22.91 20.23 5.15
CA PHE A 81 -23.20 21.64 5.44
C PHE A 81 -23.01 21.89 6.93
N LEU A 82 -22.25 22.89 7.27
CA LEU A 82 -21.76 23.15 8.61
C LEU A 82 -22.03 24.58 9.03
N ARG A 83 -22.15 24.79 10.33
CA ARG A 83 -22.18 26.14 10.93
C ARG A 83 -21.18 26.23 12.06
N ILE A 84 -20.29 27.23 11.98
CA ILE A 84 -19.38 27.64 13.05
C ILE A 84 -19.77 29.05 13.46
N SER A 85 -20.25 29.25 14.67
CA SER A 85 -20.78 30.55 15.14
C SER A 85 -21.89 31.05 14.19
N SER A 86 -21.61 32.05 13.37
CA SER A 86 -22.53 32.63 12.39
C SER A 86 -22.15 32.35 10.94
N VAL A 87 -21.07 31.62 10.70
CA VAL A 87 -20.57 31.31 9.34
C VAL A 87 -21.09 29.95 8.90
N GLU A 88 -21.71 29.89 7.74
CA GLU A 88 -22.10 28.65 7.07
C GLU A 88 -21.02 28.26 6.07
N LEU A 89 -20.64 27.00 6.09
CA LEU A 89 -19.63 26.39 5.23
C LEU A 89 -20.14 25.07 4.67
N SER A 90 -19.57 24.61 3.57
CA SER A 90 -19.82 23.26 3.07
C SER A 90 -18.56 22.69 2.45
N PHE A 91 -18.43 21.36 2.53
CA PHE A 91 -17.39 20.61 1.82
C PHE A 91 -17.90 19.23 1.40
N THR A 92 -17.24 18.65 0.42
CA THR A 92 -17.60 17.34 -0.12
C THR A 92 -16.54 16.32 0.26
N ILE A 93 -16.99 15.09 0.54
CA ILE A 93 -16.11 13.93 0.79
C ILE A 93 -16.48 12.79 -0.18
N PRO A 94 -15.52 12.00 -0.67
CA PRO A 94 -15.78 10.88 -1.59
C PRO A 94 -16.25 9.61 -0.85
N PHE A 95 -17.13 9.79 0.14
CA PHE A 95 -17.70 8.72 0.97
C PHE A 95 -19.16 8.99 1.27
N ILE A 96 -19.95 7.92 1.47
CA ILE A 96 -21.40 8.00 1.71
C ILE A 96 -21.83 7.36 3.04
N ASP A 97 -20.92 6.66 3.72
CA ASP A 97 -21.19 5.98 4.98
C ASP A 97 -21.10 6.92 6.19
N GLU A 98 -21.83 6.58 7.26
CA GLU A 98 -21.94 7.42 8.46
C GLU A 98 -20.61 7.52 9.24
N ALA A 99 -19.80 6.46 9.23
CA ALA A 99 -18.52 6.45 9.94
C ALA A 99 -17.51 7.40 9.25
N ALA A 100 -17.46 7.40 7.91
CA ALA A 100 -16.64 8.34 7.15
C ALA A 100 -17.10 9.79 7.35
N ILE A 101 -18.41 10.05 7.41
CA ILE A 101 -18.96 11.37 7.71
C ILE A 101 -18.55 11.82 9.12
N GLU A 102 -18.65 10.94 10.13
CA GLU A 102 -18.23 11.25 11.50
C GLU A 102 -16.72 11.53 11.57
N ASN A 103 -15.90 10.72 10.91
CA ASN A 103 -14.46 10.95 10.83
C ASN A 103 -14.11 12.27 10.14
N ALA A 104 -14.77 12.60 9.03
CA ALA A 104 -14.58 13.88 8.34
C ALA A 104 -14.93 15.07 9.25
N MET A 105 -16.02 14.95 10.03
CA MET A 105 -16.39 15.96 11.02
C MET A 105 -15.36 16.12 12.12
N HIS A 106 -14.76 15.04 12.62
CA HIS A 106 -13.66 15.12 13.59
C HIS A 106 -12.42 15.80 12.97
N CYS A 107 -12.04 15.44 11.74
CA CYS A 107 -10.92 16.09 11.04
C CYS A 107 -11.17 17.59 10.85
N PHE A 108 -12.38 17.95 10.41
CA PHE A 108 -12.74 19.34 10.21
C PHE A 108 -12.81 20.13 11.54
N ALA A 109 -13.29 19.51 12.62
CA ALA A 109 -13.31 20.13 13.95
C ALA A 109 -11.89 20.42 14.47
N VAL A 110 -10.94 19.49 14.26
CA VAL A 110 -9.52 19.70 14.59
C VAL A 110 -8.95 20.84 13.76
N SER A 111 -9.17 20.84 12.45
CA SER A 111 -8.66 21.90 11.55
C SER A 111 -9.24 23.26 11.87
N SER A 112 -10.52 23.32 12.27
CA SER A 112 -11.21 24.54 12.71
C SER A 112 -10.60 25.08 14.00
N TYR A 113 -10.36 24.21 14.97
CA TYR A 113 -9.72 24.59 16.23
C TYR A 113 -8.29 25.13 16.01
N LEU A 114 -7.55 24.53 15.09
CA LEU A 114 -6.17 24.95 14.73
C LEU A 114 -6.13 26.20 13.81
N GLY A 115 -7.27 26.68 13.33
CA GLY A 115 -7.33 27.86 12.45
C GLY A 115 -6.92 27.60 10.99
N VAL A 116 -6.82 26.32 10.56
CA VAL A 116 -6.41 25.91 9.19
C VAL A 116 -7.56 25.30 8.39
N ALA A 117 -8.81 25.49 8.81
CA ALA A 117 -9.98 24.87 8.18
C ALA A 117 -10.13 25.22 6.70
N ASN A 118 -9.82 26.44 6.29
CA ASN A 118 -9.94 26.88 4.89
C ASN A 118 -8.95 26.16 3.96
N ASP A 119 -7.76 25.83 4.46
CA ASP A 119 -6.72 25.14 3.69
C ASP A 119 -7.06 23.66 3.47
N VAL A 120 -7.92 23.09 4.33
CA VAL A 120 -8.30 21.66 4.32
C VAL A 120 -9.59 21.42 3.53
N LEU A 121 -10.45 22.42 3.37
CA LEU A 121 -11.76 22.26 2.70
C LEU A 121 -11.66 21.74 1.27
N SER A 122 -10.68 22.21 0.49
CA SER A 122 -10.44 21.76 -0.88
C SER A 122 -9.93 20.32 -0.95
N ASP A 123 -9.15 19.89 0.05
CA ASP A 123 -8.50 18.59 0.06
C ASP A 123 -9.45 17.46 0.49
N MET A 124 -10.57 17.79 1.16
CA MET A 124 -11.53 16.81 1.66
C MET A 124 -12.21 16.01 0.56
N GLN A 125 -12.41 16.57 -0.63
CA GLN A 125 -13.00 15.87 -1.76
C GLN A 125 -12.02 14.91 -2.46
N ASP A 126 -10.72 15.10 -2.27
CA ASP A 126 -9.65 14.33 -2.89
C ASP A 126 -9.12 13.23 -1.95
N LEU A 127 -9.82 12.95 -0.84
CA LEU A 127 -9.44 11.87 0.07
C LEU A 127 -9.48 10.51 -0.66
N PRO A 128 -8.38 9.74 -0.62
CA PRO A 128 -8.37 8.43 -1.26
C PRO A 128 -9.32 7.47 -0.55
N PRO A 129 -10.00 6.57 -1.30
CA PRO A 129 -10.75 5.49 -0.68
C PRO A 129 -9.81 4.64 0.17
N LEU A 130 -10.25 4.28 1.38
CA LEU A 130 -9.50 3.36 2.24
C LEU A 130 -9.54 1.98 1.59
N SER A 131 -8.42 1.54 1.02
CA SER A 131 -8.26 0.17 0.54
C SER A 131 -8.53 -0.81 1.68
N MET A 132 -9.24 -1.91 1.38
CA MET A 132 -9.59 -3.03 2.26
C MET A 132 -10.78 -2.82 3.23
N ARG A 133 -11.54 -1.72 3.15
CA ARG A 133 -12.84 -1.60 3.83
C ARG A 133 -13.90 -1.15 2.84
N LEU A 134 -14.89 -2.02 2.58
CA LEU A 134 -16.03 -1.79 1.68
C LEU A 134 -15.62 -1.53 0.22
N GLU A 135 -14.54 -2.14 -0.26
CA GLU A 135 -14.14 -2.06 -1.67
C GLU A 135 -15.18 -2.74 -2.57
N MET A 136 -15.65 -2.03 -3.60
CA MET A 136 -16.56 -2.59 -4.59
C MET A 136 -15.78 -3.01 -5.83
N VAL A 137 -15.73 -4.32 -6.10
CA VAL A 137 -15.03 -4.91 -7.25
C VAL A 137 -16.01 -5.59 -8.20
N ASP A 138 -15.60 -5.72 -9.47
CA ASP A 138 -16.37 -6.46 -10.45
C ASP A 138 -16.29 -7.96 -10.17
N GLY A 139 -17.45 -8.58 -9.98
CA GLY A 139 -17.59 -10.02 -9.90
C GLY A 139 -17.80 -10.68 -11.26
N GLN A 140 -17.78 -12.02 -11.28
CA GLN A 140 -18.10 -12.78 -12.49
C GLN A 140 -19.59 -12.68 -12.83
N LEU A 141 -19.94 -12.92 -14.10
CA LEU A 141 -21.32 -12.97 -14.61
C LEU A 141 -22.15 -11.71 -14.32
N GLY A 142 -21.54 -10.52 -14.35
CA GLY A 142 -22.22 -9.25 -14.13
C GLY A 142 -22.47 -8.91 -12.66
N SER A 143 -22.03 -9.74 -11.72
CA SER A 143 -22.14 -9.43 -10.30
C SER A 143 -21.18 -8.31 -9.86
N ARG A 144 -21.50 -7.68 -8.74
CA ARG A 144 -20.65 -6.73 -8.02
C ARG A 144 -20.38 -7.26 -6.63
N ILE A 145 -19.16 -7.12 -6.14
CA ILE A 145 -18.75 -7.63 -4.84
C ILE A 145 -18.34 -6.48 -3.95
N ILE A 146 -18.89 -6.41 -2.76
CA ILE A 146 -18.41 -5.58 -1.66
C ILE A 146 -17.54 -6.50 -0.81
N ASN A 147 -16.22 -6.32 -0.87
CA ASN A 147 -15.27 -7.12 -0.10
C ASN A 147 -14.98 -6.42 1.23
N ASP A 148 -15.38 -7.05 2.34
CA ASP A 148 -15.10 -6.61 3.72
C ASP A 148 -14.75 -7.83 4.59
N SER A 149 -13.82 -8.63 4.10
CA SER A 149 -13.46 -9.95 4.66
C SER A 149 -12.45 -9.90 5.81
N TYR A 150 -12.09 -8.73 6.32
CA TYR A 150 -11.04 -8.60 7.33
C TYR A 150 -11.54 -8.78 8.77
N ASN A 151 -12.76 -8.33 9.10
CA ASN A 151 -13.34 -8.41 10.44
C ASN A 151 -14.85 -8.66 10.35
N ALA A 152 -15.40 -9.46 11.28
CA ALA A 152 -16.83 -9.78 11.36
C ALA A 152 -17.44 -9.40 12.71
N ASP A 153 -17.16 -8.19 13.22
CA ASP A 153 -17.90 -7.62 14.36
C ASP A 153 -19.27 -7.10 13.93
N LEU A 154 -20.20 -7.01 14.89
CA LEU A 154 -21.58 -6.61 14.65
C LEU A 154 -21.67 -5.21 14.04
N SER A 155 -20.94 -4.22 14.56
CA SER A 155 -21.01 -2.83 14.09
C SER A 155 -20.49 -2.69 12.66
N GLY A 156 -19.38 -3.35 12.33
CA GLY A 156 -18.82 -3.42 10.98
C GLY A 156 -19.77 -4.12 10.01
N LEU A 157 -20.48 -5.17 10.44
CA LEU A 157 -21.49 -5.84 9.61
C LEU A 157 -22.67 -4.90 9.30
N LEU A 158 -23.21 -4.22 10.30
CA LEU A 158 -24.31 -3.28 10.09
C LEU A 158 -23.93 -2.14 9.14
N SER A 159 -22.72 -1.59 9.29
CA SER A 159 -22.18 -0.57 8.39
C SER A 159 -22.02 -1.08 6.95
N ALA A 160 -21.53 -2.30 6.76
CA ALA A 160 -21.39 -2.92 5.44
C ALA A 160 -22.76 -3.18 4.78
N LEU A 161 -23.76 -3.58 5.56
CA LEU A 161 -25.13 -3.74 5.08
C LEU A 161 -25.80 -2.40 4.74
N ASP A 162 -25.49 -1.34 5.49
CA ASP A 162 -25.93 0.02 5.14
C ASP A 162 -25.34 0.47 3.80
N PHE A 163 -24.03 0.28 3.62
CA PHE A 163 -23.36 0.56 2.37
C PHE A 163 -23.96 -0.23 1.19
N MET A 164 -24.20 -1.54 1.37
CA MET A 164 -24.92 -2.37 0.40
C MET A 164 -26.32 -1.81 0.10
N GLY A 165 -27.01 -1.32 1.14
CA GLY A 165 -28.35 -0.73 1.03
C GLY A 165 -28.41 0.53 0.17
N LEU A 166 -27.34 1.31 0.12
CA LEU A 166 -27.21 2.53 -0.67
C LEU A 166 -26.91 2.27 -2.15
N GLN A 167 -26.52 1.05 -2.50
CA GLN A 167 -26.24 0.70 -3.90
C GLN A 167 -27.54 0.50 -4.69
N ASN A 168 -27.41 0.40 -6.02
CA ASN A 168 -28.54 0.30 -6.95
C ASN A 168 -29.64 -0.67 -6.45
N PRO A 169 -30.86 -0.19 -6.22
CA PRO A 169 -31.92 -0.98 -5.60
C PRO A 169 -32.46 -2.12 -6.49
N SER A 170 -32.15 -2.11 -7.79
CA SER A 170 -32.57 -3.17 -8.73
C SER A 170 -31.74 -4.44 -8.60
N TRP A 171 -30.57 -4.40 -7.94
CA TRP A 171 -29.72 -5.57 -7.79
C TRP A 171 -30.25 -6.50 -6.70
N LYS A 172 -30.32 -7.80 -7.02
CA LYS A 172 -30.54 -8.84 -6.02
C LYS A 172 -29.35 -8.88 -5.07
N ARG A 173 -29.61 -8.91 -3.76
CA ARG A 173 -28.59 -8.83 -2.72
C ARG A 173 -28.32 -10.19 -2.10
N THR A 174 -27.04 -10.57 -2.07
CA THR A 174 -26.55 -11.80 -1.45
C THR A 174 -25.48 -11.45 -0.42
N VAL A 175 -25.51 -12.10 0.73
CA VAL A 175 -24.52 -11.93 1.80
C VAL A 175 -23.81 -13.26 2.04
N ILE A 176 -22.49 -13.23 2.09
CA ILE A 176 -21.63 -14.34 2.53
C ILE A 176 -21.04 -13.93 3.87
N LEU A 177 -21.43 -14.57 4.96
CA LEU A 177 -21.16 -14.15 6.32
C LEU A 177 -20.57 -15.29 7.14
N SER A 178 -19.48 -15.00 7.88
CA SER A 178 -18.95 -15.93 8.88
C SER A 178 -19.64 -15.76 10.25
N ASP A 179 -19.25 -16.58 11.21
CA ASP A 179 -19.56 -16.32 12.63
C ASP A 179 -19.13 -14.91 13.00
N ILE A 180 -19.95 -14.22 13.81
CA ILE A 180 -19.69 -12.86 14.27
C ILE A 180 -18.75 -12.91 15.47
N SER A 181 -17.69 -12.09 15.42
CA SER A 181 -16.68 -12.02 16.47
C SER A 181 -17.16 -11.21 17.68
N GLY A 182 -16.70 -11.55 18.89
CA GLY A 182 -16.92 -10.77 20.11
C GLY A 182 -18.30 -10.96 20.77
N ILE A 183 -19.03 -12.04 20.46
CA ILE A 183 -20.34 -12.33 21.08
C ILE A 183 -20.15 -13.27 22.27
N ASN A 184 -20.27 -12.75 23.51
CA ASN A 184 -20.00 -13.55 24.70
C ASN A 184 -21.22 -14.01 25.53
N LYS A 185 -22.36 -13.31 25.55
CA LYS A 185 -23.49 -13.67 26.42
C LYS A 185 -24.90 -13.60 25.79
N ASP A 186 -25.07 -12.96 24.65
CA ASP A 186 -26.39 -12.72 24.04
C ASP A 186 -26.43 -13.12 22.56
N ALA A 187 -25.77 -14.23 22.19
CA ALA A 187 -25.66 -14.68 20.81
C ALA A 187 -27.01 -14.78 20.09
N GLU A 188 -28.03 -15.31 20.79
CA GLU A 188 -29.40 -15.42 20.28
C GLU A 188 -29.96 -14.06 19.86
N LYS A 189 -29.85 -13.04 20.72
CA LYS A 189 -30.34 -11.68 20.38
C LYS A 189 -29.57 -11.05 19.25
N VAL A 190 -28.25 -11.27 19.22
CA VAL A 190 -27.40 -10.73 18.14
C VAL A 190 -27.78 -11.34 16.80
N TYR A 191 -27.91 -12.67 16.70
CA TYR A 191 -28.27 -13.30 15.44
C TYR A 191 -29.72 -13.01 15.02
N ALA A 192 -30.66 -12.87 15.97
CA ALA A 192 -32.02 -12.40 15.70
C ALA A 192 -32.00 -10.96 15.15
N HIS A 193 -31.18 -10.06 15.73
CA HIS A 193 -31.00 -8.70 15.24
C HIS A 193 -30.40 -8.68 13.83
N VAL A 194 -29.36 -9.47 13.58
CA VAL A 194 -28.71 -9.58 12.27
C VAL A 194 -29.70 -10.09 11.23
N ALA A 195 -30.49 -11.11 11.52
CA ALA A 195 -31.52 -11.63 10.61
C ALA A 195 -32.54 -10.54 10.23
N SER A 196 -33.06 -9.81 11.24
CA SER A 196 -33.99 -8.67 11.01
C SER A 196 -33.33 -7.57 10.18
N TYR A 197 -32.05 -7.30 10.41
CA TYR A 197 -31.32 -6.26 9.66
C TYR A 197 -31.08 -6.66 8.21
N LEU A 198 -30.66 -7.91 7.94
CA LEU A 198 -30.55 -8.47 6.59
C LEU A 198 -31.87 -8.36 5.82
N TYR A 199 -32.98 -8.72 6.49
CA TYR A 199 -34.31 -8.59 5.91
C TYR A 199 -34.66 -7.13 5.58
N SER A 200 -34.39 -6.18 6.49
CA SER A 200 -34.62 -4.74 6.27
C SER A 200 -33.84 -4.18 5.06
N LYS A 201 -32.67 -4.74 4.79
CA LYS A 201 -31.83 -4.40 3.63
C LYS A 201 -32.19 -5.20 2.36
N ARG A 202 -33.28 -5.97 2.38
CA ARG A 202 -33.76 -6.78 1.26
C ARG A 202 -32.72 -7.78 0.76
N VAL A 203 -31.97 -8.39 1.68
CA VAL A 203 -31.06 -9.50 1.34
C VAL A 203 -31.91 -10.70 0.96
N ALA A 204 -31.69 -11.24 -0.24
CA ALA A 204 -32.45 -12.37 -0.75
C ALA A 204 -31.79 -13.72 -0.43
N LYS A 205 -30.45 -13.75 -0.37
CA LYS A 205 -29.68 -14.99 -0.09
C LYS A 205 -28.63 -14.75 0.99
N LEU A 206 -28.44 -15.75 1.83
CA LEU A 206 -27.38 -15.81 2.85
C LEU A 206 -26.59 -17.10 2.69
N TYR A 207 -25.28 -17.00 2.54
CA TYR A 207 -24.32 -18.09 2.67
C TYR A 207 -23.59 -17.91 4.00
N ALA A 208 -23.94 -18.70 4.99
CA ALA A 208 -23.48 -18.61 6.36
C ALA A 208 -22.41 -19.66 6.66
N VAL A 209 -21.27 -19.26 7.25
CA VAL A 209 -20.14 -20.14 7.53
C VAL A 209 -19.77 -20.07 9.01
N GLY A 210 -19.85 -21.20 9.68
CA GLY A 210 -19.47 -21.37 11.07
C GLY A 210 -20.56 -22.02 11.93
N SER A 211 -20.15 -22.51 13.09
CA SER A 211 -21.04 -23.28 13.99
C SER A 211 -22.01 -22.39 14.75
N ALA A 212 -21.61 -21.17 15.10
CA ALA A 212 -22.47 -20.25 15.85
C ALA A 212 -23.62 -19.73 15.00
N ILE A 213 -23.34 -19.24 13.79
CA ILE A 213 -24.40 -18.74 12.88
C ILE A 213 -25.35 -19.89 12.45
N GLN A 214 -24.83 -21.10 12.29
CA GLN A 214 -25.63 -22.27 11.96
C GLN A 214 -26.60 -22.62 13.10
N GLN A 215 -26.17 -22.53 14.37
CA GLN A 215 -27.01 -22.80 15.54
C GLN A 215 -28.25 -21.92 15.57
N TYR A 216 -28.16 -20.66 15.13
CA TYR A 216 -29.22 -19.67 15.12
C TYR A 216 -29.88 -19.50 13.72
N GLY A 217 -29.70 -20.49 12.85
CA GLY A 217 -30.16 -20.46 11.44
C GLY A 217 -31.66 -20.26 11.27
N HIS A 218 -32.49 -20.66 12.25
CA HIS A 218 -33.94 -20.51 12.22
C HIS A 218 -34.38 -19.05 12.08
N PHE A 219 -33.69 -18.08 12.70
CA PHE A 219 -34.05 -16.65 12.55
C PHE A 219 -34.00 -16.15 11.11
N PHE A 220 -33.10 -16.66 10.30
CA PHE A 220 -32.96 -16.27 8.89
C PHE A 220 -34.05 -16.94 8.04
N SER A 221 -34.35 -18.21 8.30
CA SER A 221 -35.37 -18.96 7.58
C SER A 221 -36.78 -18.43 7.84
N GLU A 222 -37.09 -17.98 9.06
CA GLU A 222 -38.36 -17.37 9.43
C GLU A 222 -38.67 -16.06 8.69
N LEU A 223 -37.63 -15.36 8.24
CA LEU A 223 -37.71 -14.09 7.50
C LEU A 223 -37.67 -14.26 5.98
N ALA A 224 -37.84 -15.50 5.46
CA ALA A 224 -37.82 -15.82 4.04
C ALA A 224 -36.53 -15.41 3.32
N ILE A 225 -35.39 -15.49 4.01
CA ILE A 225 -34.06 -15.35 3.41
C ILE A 225 -33.60 -16.74 2.98
N ASP A 226 -33.28 -16.95 1.71
CA ASP A 226 -32.71 -18.22 1.20
C ASP A 226 -31.35 -18.46 1.86
N SER A 227 -31.29 -19.28 2.91
CA SER A 227 -30.11 -19.43 3.76
C SER A 227 -29.44 -20.80 3.58
N TYR A 228 -28.15 -20.76 3.33
CA TYR A 228 -27.30 -21.94 3.16
C TYR A 228 -26.19 -21.91 4.24
N PHE A 229 -26.06 -23.03 4.98
CA PHE A 229 -25.13 -23.12 6.11
C PHE A 229 -24.00 -24.08 5.84
N PHE A 230 -22.78 -23.67 6.19
CA PHE A 230 -21.55 -24.45 5.98
C PHE A 230 -20.71 -24.43 7.26
N LYS A 231 -20.05 -25.54 7.52
CA LYS A 231 -19.21 -25.69 8.70
C LYS A 231 -17.96 -24.79 8.63
N ASP A 232 -17.35 -24.73 7.46
CA ASP A 232 -16.10 -24.02 7.21
C ASP A 232 -16.05 -23.50 5.76
N THR A 233 -15.04 -22.70 5.45
CA THR A 233 -14.84 -22.12 4.13
C THR A 233 -14.55 -23.16 3.06
N ASP A 234 -13.92 -24.28 3.41
CA ASP A 234 -13.65 -25.34 2.45
C ASP A 234 -14.94 -26.04 2.00
N GLU A 235 -15.88 -26.24 2.91
CA GLU A 235 -17.20 -26.77 2.57
C GLU A 235 -17.99 -25.77 1.72
N LEU A 236 -17.97 -24.48 2.06
CA LEU A 236 -18.56 -23.43 1.23
C LEU A 236 -18.00 -23.49 -0.19
N LEU A 237 -16.67 -23.44 -0.36
CA LEU A 237 -16.01 -23.40 -1.67
C LEU A 237 -16.31 -24.64 -2.53
N ARG A 238 -16.45 -25.83 -1.94
CA ARG A 238 -16.86 -27.04 -2.66
C ARG A 238 -18.28 -26.98 -3.21
N ASN A 239 -19.18 -26.25 -2.53
CA ASN A 239 -20.60 -26.18 -2.86
C ASN A 239 -20.99 -24.87 -3.55
N LEU A 240 -20.09 -23.90 -3.62
CA LEU A 240 -20.34 -22.59 -4.20
C LEU A 240 -20.20 -22.64 -5.73
N HIS A 241 -21.30 -22.36 -6.42
CA HIS A 241 -21.31 -22.27 -7.87
C HIS A 241 -21.42 -20.81 -8.32
N VAL A 242 -20.43 -20.31 -9.06
CA VAL A 242 -20.40 -18.93 -9.56
C VAL A 242 -21.67 -18.55 -10.33
N SER A 243 -22.28 -19.51 -11.02
CA SER A 243 -23.55 -19.31 -11.76
C SER A 243 -24.74 -18.90 -10.88
N ALA A 244 -24.67 -19.13 -9.56
CA ALA A 244 -25.71 -18.73 -8.62
C ALA A 244 -25.74 -17.23 -8.32
N PHE A 245 -24.72 -16.46 -8.76
CA PHE A 245 -24.51 -15.05 -8.42
C PHE A 245 -24.60 -14.12 -9.64
N ARG A 246 -25.33 -14.50 -10.68
CA ARG A 246 -25.49 -13.71 -11.89
C ARG A 246 -26.24 -12.40 -11.60
N ASP A 247 -25.67 -11.24 -12.02
CA ASP A 247 -26.27 -9.91 -11.91
C ASP A 247 -26.70 -9.55 -10.47
N GLU A 248 -25.92 -9.96 -9.47
CA GLU A 248 -26.21 -9.75 -8.05
C GLU A 248 -25.16 -8.84 -7.39
N LEU A 249 -25.57 -8.16 -6.31
CA LEU A 249 -24.66 -7.47 -5.40
C LEU A 249 -24.34 -8.40 -4.22
N ILE A 250 -23.08 -8.73 -4.06
CA ILE A 250 -22.59 -9.71 -3.08
C ILE A 250 -21.79 -8.96 -2.02
N LEU A 251 -22.16 -9.10 -0.75
CA LEU A 251 -21.33 -8.69 0.38
C LEU A 251 -20.59 -9.91 0.92
N ILE A 252 -19.26 -9.84 0.97
CA ILE A 252 -18.40 -10.84 1.61
C ILE A 252 -17.90 -10.26 2.93
N LYS A 253 -18.34 -10.84 4.07
CA LYS A 253 -17.98 -10.39 5.43
C LYS A 253 -17.59 -11.58 6.29
N GLY A 254 -16.31 -11.68 6.65
CA GLY A 254 -15.82 -12.82 7.41
C GLY A 254 -14.75 -12.43 8.43
N ALA A 255 -14.72 -13.11 9.57
CA ALA A 255 -13.62 -13.01 10.52
C ALA A 255 -12.36 -13.65 9.89
N ARG A 256 -11.18 -13.11 10.20
CA ARG A 256 -9.89 -13.52 9.61
C ARG A 256 -9.63 -15.04 9.65
N TYR A 257 -10.10 -15.70 10.71
CA TYR A 257 -9.97 -17.16 10.85
C TYR A 257 -10.62 -17.95 9.71
N PHE A 258 -11.70 -17.41 9.09
CA PHE A 258 -12.43 -18.09 8.01
C PHE A 258 -11.82 -17.87 6.63
N GLN A 259 -10.79 -17.04 6.46
CA GLN A 259 -10.07 -16.85 5.19
C GLN A 259 -11.00 -16.54 4.00
N PHE A 260 -11.92 -15.61 4.17
CA PHE A 260 -12.93 -15.28 3.14
C PHE A 260 -12.36 -14.57 1.91
N GLU A 261 -11.10 -14.15 1.94
CA GLU A 261 -10.34 -13.75 0.75
C GLU A 261 -10.40 -14.84 -0.34
N ARG A 262 -10.41 -16.12 0.03
CA ARG A 262 -10.55 -17.26 -0.91
C ARG A 262 -11.91 -17.28 -1.61
N VAL A 263 -12.96 -16.79 -0.96
CA VAL A 263 -14.30 -16.64 -1.54
C VAL A 263 -14.34 -15.47 -2.51
N GLY A 264 -13.73 -14.33 -2.13
CA GLY A 264 -13.52 -13.20 -3.02
C GLY A 264 -12.79 -13.61 -4.28
N ASP A 265 -11.68 -14.31 -4.13
CA ASP A 265 -10.85 -14.84 -5.23
C ASP A 265 -11.63 -15.71 -6.23
N LEU A 266 -12.61 -16.49 -5.75
CA LEU A 266 -13.45 -17.33 -6.60
C LEU A 266 -14.51 -16.52 -7.36
N LEU A 267 -15.09 -15.49 -6.73
CA LEU A 267 -16.23 -14.75 -7.27
C LEU A 267 -15.82 -13.52 -8.10
N GLU A 268 -14.66 -12.94 -7.83
CA GLU A 268 -14.15 -11.79 -8.56
C GLU A 268 -13.90 -12.09 -10.04
N ASN A 269 -14.19 -11.10 -10.89
CA ASN A 269 -13.89 -11.18 -12.31
C ASN A 269 -12.42 -10.83 -12.55
N LYS A 270 -11.52 -11.70 -12.13
CA LYS A 270 -10.08 -11.52 -12.36
C LYS A 270 -9.79 -11.61 -13.86
N LYS A 271 -9.60 -10.48 -14.50
CA LYS A 271 -9.22 -10.37 -15.92
C LYS A 271 -7.88 -11.04 -16.21
N HIS A 272 -6.98 -11.13 -15.22
CA HIS A 272 -5.70 -11.84 -15.28
C HIS A 272 -5.50 -12.77 -14.07
N ARG A 273 -5.14 -14.02 -14.35
CA ARG A 273 -4.79 -15.02 -13.30
C ARG A 273 -3.31 -14.93 -12.90
N THR A 274 -2.50 -14.19 -13.64
CA THR A 274 -1.13 -13.83 -13.27
C THR A 274 -1.20 -12.59 -12.42
N ARG A 275 -0.58 -12.62 -11.24
CA ARG A 275 -0.58 -11.52 -10.27
C ARG A 275 0.77 -11.38 -9.57
N LEU A 276 1.08 -10.17 -9.16
CA LEU A 276 2.20 -9.85 -8.29
C LEU A 276 1.65 -9.60 -6.88
N GLU A 277 1.92 -10.51 -5.97
CA GLU A 277 1.58 -10.34 -4.55
C GLU A 277 2.66 -9.52 -3.87
N VAL A 278 2.25 -8.53 -3.08
CA VAL A 278 3.14 -7.63 -2.33
C VAL A 278 2.74 -7.69 -0.86
N ASP A 279 3.58 -8.28 -0.03
CA ASP A 279 3.36 -8.40 1.42
C ASP A 279 3.84 -7.13 2.14
N LEU A 280 2.89 -6.29 2.53
CA LEU A 280 3.15 -5.04 3.25
C LEU A 280 3.71 -5.29 4.66
N SER A 281 3.34 -6.39 5.31
CA SER A 281 3.89 -6.78 6.61
C SER A 281 5.38 -7.14 6.49
N ALA A 282 5.76 -7.88 5.45
CA ALA A 282 7.17 -8.18 5.16
C ALA A 282 7.98 -6.90 4.85
N ILE A 283 7.39 -5.96 4.07
CA ILE A 283 8.00 -4.64 3.83
C ILE A 283 8.21 -3.88 5.14
N ALA A 284 7.20 -3.83 6.02
CA ALA A 284 7.31 -3.17 7.33
C ALA A 284 8.38 -3.83 8.21
N GLN A 285 8.47 -5.16 8.21
CA GLN A 285 9.50 -5.91 8.93
C GLN A 285 10.91 -5.58 8.40
N ASN A 286 11.11 -5.58 7.09
CA ASN A 286 12.39 -5.24 6.46
C ASN A 286 12.78 -3.79 6.77
N LEU A 287 11.84 -2.86 6.68
CA LEU A 287 12.03 -1.46 7.07
C LEU A 287 12.49 -1.34 8.53
N HIS A 288 11.83 -2.05 9.44
CA HIS A 288 12.18 -2.07 10.86
C HIS A 288 13.62 -2.61 11.09
N GLN A 289 14.00 -3.67 10.39
CA GLN A 289 15.36 -4.23 10.47
C GLN A 289 16.43 -3.26 9.98
N TYR A 290 16.15 -2.52 8.90
CA TYR A 290 17.08 -1.46 8.48
C TYR A 290 17.13 -0.31 9.49
N LYS A 291 16.00 0.16 9.98
CA LYS A 291 15.93 1.21 11.01
C LYS A 291 16.73 0.83 12.28
N SER A 292 16.60 -0.41 12.74
CA SER A 292 17.32 -0.89 13.93
C SER A 292 18.83 -0.99 13.74
N SER A 293 19.33 -1.05 12.49
CA SER A 293 20.76 -1.07 12.17
C SER A 293 21.38 0.32 11.98
N LEU A 294 20.56 1.38 12.03
CA LEU A 294 21.05 2.74 11.88
C LEU A 294 21.67 3.27 13.18
N LYS A 295 22.66 4.15 13.02
CA LYS A 295 23.19 4.93 14.14
C LYS A 295 22.14 5.88 14.69
N PRO A 296 22.19 6.24 15.97
CA PRO A 296 21.29 7.24 16.53
C PRO A 296 21.31 8.54 15.71
N LYS A 297 20.14 9.10 15.42
CA LYS A 297 19.90 10.31 14.63
C LYS A 297 20.16 10.19 13.12
N THR A 298 20.62 9.04 12.60
CA THR A 298 20.72 8.85 11.15
C THR A 298 19.30 8.75 10.55
N LYS A 299 19.03 9.63 9.61
CA LYS A 299 17.75 9.69 8.88
C LYS A 299 17.64 8.61 7.82
N LEU A 300 16.41 8.31 7.42
CA LEU A 300 16.13 7.29 6.42
C LEU A 300 15.35 7.88 5.23
N MET A 301 15.95 7.81 4.06
CA MET A 301 15.29 8.02 2.77
C MET A 301 14.99 6.67 2.14
N VAL A 302 13.78 6.49 1.59
CA VAL A 302 13.37 5.26 0.91
C VAL A 302 13.08 5.54 -0.57
N MET A 303 13.61 4.66 -1.43
CA MET A 303 13.45 4.78 -2.88
C MET A 303 12.14 4.12 -3.33
N VAL A 304 11.23 4.88 -3.92
CA VAL A 304 9.95 4.41 -4.49
C VAL A 304 9.85 4.64 -5.99
N LYS A 305 10.97 4.91 -6.64
CA LYS A 305 11.07 5.13 -8.08
C LYS A 305 10.67 3.91 -8.91
N ALA A 306 10.35 4.12 -10.18
CA ALA A 306 9.94 3.09 -11.14
C ALA A 306 8.78 2.24 -10.60
N PHE A 307 7.70 2.93 -10.17
CA PHE A 307 6.53 2.28 -9.58
C PHE A 307 6.90 1.41 -8.37
N SER A 308 7.73 1.96 -7.45
CA SER A 308 8.30 1.25 -6.29
C SER A 308 8.98 -0.06 -6.70
N TYR A 309 9.90 0.01 -7.67
CA TYR A 309 10.54 -1.16 -8.29
C TYR A 309 9.53 -2.15 -8.90
N GLY A 310 8.44 -1.66 -9.45
CA GLY A 310 7.39 -2.49 -10.05
C GLY A 310 6.34 -3.02 -9.06
N ALA A 311 6.49 -2.80 -7.76
CA ALA A 311 5.61 -3.33 -6.73
C ALA A 311 4.36 -2.48 -6.46
N GLY A 312 4.26 -1.26 -7.02
CA GLY A 312 3.15 -0.31 -6.78
C GLY A 312 3.54 0.86 -5.90
N SER A 313 3.08 2.07 -6.23
CA SER A 313 3.62 3.29 -5.62
C SER A 313 2.87 3.74 -4.37
N PHE A 314 1.55 3.78 -4.42
CA PHE A 314 0.75 4.42 -3.38
C PHE A 314 0.77 3.64 -2.06
N GLU A 315 0.46 2.36 -2.09
CA GLU A 315 0.34 1.52 -0.89
C GLU A 315 1.66 1.46 -0.12
N ILE A 316 2.76 1.34 -0.87
CA ILE A 316 4.12 1.33 -0.28
C ILE A 316 4.47 2.71 0.27
N ALA A 317 4.25 3.79 -0.47
CA ALA A 317 4.54 5.15 0.00
C ALA A 317 3.70 5.51 1.23
N ASN A 318 2.44 5.06 1.28
CA ASN A 318 1.56 5.23 2.43
C ASN A 318 2.08 4.47 3.66
N LEU A 319 2.47 3.20 3.50
CA LEU A 319 3.13 2.42 4.56
C LEU A 319 4.38 3.13 5.09
N LEU A 320 5.22 3.67 4.20
CA LEU A 320 6.44 4.39 4.55
C LEU A 320 6.14 5.67 5.33
N GLN A 321 5.12 6.42 4.92
CA GLN A 321 4.64 7.62 5.62
C GLN A 321 4.15 7.29 7.03
N TYR A 322 3.31 6.26 7.19
CA TYR A 322 2.88 5.76 8.51
C TYR A 322 4.03 5.27 9.37
N SER A 323 5.06 4.70 8.74
CA SER A 323 6.28 4.25 9.41
C SER A 323 7.23 5.41 9.73
N HIS A 324 6.86 6.67 9.48
CA HIS A 324 7.67 7.85 9.74
C HIS A 324 9.08 7.77 9.15
N VAL A 325 9.19 7.51 7.83
CA VAL A 325 10.45 7.70 7.12
C VAL A 325 10.69 9.19 6.90
N ASP A 326 11.95 9.63 6.89
CA ASP A 326 12.27 11.05 6.79
C ASP A 326 12.09 11.61 5.38
N TYR A 327 12.37 10.78 4.35
CA TYR A 327 12.29 11.13 2.94
C TYR A 327 11.82 9.96 2.09
N ILE A 328 11.17 10.30 1.00
CA ILE A 328 10.89 9.40 -0.13
C ILE A 328 11.65 9.94 -1.35
N ALA A 329 12.17 9.07 -2.22
CA ALA A 329 12.81 9.49 -3.46
C ALA A 329 12.22 8.79 -4.68
N VAL A 330 11.91 9.58 -5.70
CA VAL A 330 11.39 9.16 -7.00
C VAL A 330 12.39 9.44 -8.11
N ALA A 331 12.19 8.85 -9.30
CA ALA A 331 13.06 9.11 -10.44
C ALA A 331 12.71 10.41 -11.14
N TYR A 332 11.43 10.65 -11.42
CA TYR A 332 10.91 11.78 -12.19
C TYR A 332 9.82 12.54 -11.42
N ALA A 333 9.55 13.77 -11.84
CA ALA A 333 8.59 14.64 -11.16
C ALA A 333 7.16 14.13 -11.22
N ASP A 334 6.75 13.48 -12.31
CA ASP A 334 5.42 12.88 -12.48
C ASP A 334 5.12 11.80 -11.43
N GLU A 335 6.09 10.92 -11.10
CA GLU A 335 5.97 9.96 -10.00
C GLU A 335 5.71 10.68 -8.66
N GLY A 336 6.42 11.79 -8.40
CA GLY A 336 6.22 12.61 -7.19
C GLY A 336 4.85 13.29 -7.15
N VAL A 337 4.38 13.80 -8.30
CA VAL A 337 3.05 14.40 -8.45
C VAL A 337 1.95 13.38 -8.17
N GLU A 338 2.07 12.16 -8.70
CA GLU A 338 1.12 11.08 -8.42
C GLU A 338 1.05 10.76 -6.92
N LEU A 339 2.18 10.67 -6.25
CA LEU A 339 2.24 10.45 -4.80
C LEU A 339 1.61 11.60 -4.01
N ARG A 340 1.86 12.87 -4.41
CA ARG A 340 1.23 14.03 -3.77
C ARG A 340 -0.28 14.03 -3.95
N ARG A 341 -0.78 13.74 -5.16
CA ARG A 341 -2.22 13.60 -5.43
C ARG A 341 -2.86 12.47 -4.64
N ALA A 342 -2.11 11.40 -4.37
CA ALA A 342 -2.53 10.31 -3.51
C ALA A 342 -2.44 10.62 -1.99
N GLY A 343 -2.06 11.85 -1.58
CA GLY A 343 -2.05 12.27 -0.18
C GLY A 343 -0.73 12.03 0.56
N ILE A 344 0.35 11.67 -0.12
CA ILE A 344 1.67 11.51 0.51
C ILE A 344 2.26 12.88 0.83
N ARG A 345 2.54 13.14 2.11
CA ARG A 345 3.09 14.41 2.62
C ARG A 345 4.56 14.34 3.02
N THR A 346 5.11 13.15 3.20
CA THR A 346 6.54 12.95 3.44
C THR A 346 7.37 13.71 2.39
N PRO A 347 8.46 14.40 2.74
CA PRO A 347 9.33 15.07 1.77
C PRO A 347 9.72 14.13 0.62
N ILE A 348 9.61 14.60 -0.63
CA ILE A 348 9.88 13.80 -1.83
C ILE A 348 11.02 14.44 -2.62
N MET A 349 12.12 13.70 -2.76
CA MET A 349 13.24 14.04 -3.62
C MET A 349 13.02 13.52 -5.03
N VAL A 350 13.23 14.36 -6.05
CA VAL A 350 13.21 14.00 -7.47
C VAL A 350 14.64 13.87 -7.98
N MET A 351 15.03 12.68 -8.47
CA MET A 351 16.42 12.37 -8.82
C MET A 351 16.83 12.77 -10.25
N ASN A 352 15.91 12.76 -11.20
CA ASN A 352 16.17 13.16 -12.58
C ASN A 352 15.29 14.38 -12.91
N THR A 353 15.82 15.56 -12.62
CA THR A 353 15.10 16.81 -12.78
C THR A 353 15.29 17.35 -14.20
N GLU A 354 14.21 17.59 -14.92
CA GLU A 354 14.16 18.17 -16.25
C GLU A 354 13.53 19.56 -16.20
N GLU A 355 13.93 20.47 -17.09
CA GLU A 355 13.47 21.87 -17.07
C GLU A 355 11.94 21.99 -17.23
N GLU A 356 11.34 21.13 -18.05
CA GLU A 356 9.90 21.05 -18.29
C GLU A 356 9.10 20.68 -17.03
N SER A 357 9.77 20.06 -16.05
CA SER A 357 9.16 19.62 -14.80
C SER A 357 9.20 20.66 -13.67
N PHE A 358 9.93 21.78 -13.81
CA PHE A 358 10.13 22.75 -12.74
C PHE A 358 8.84 23.31 -12.16
N SER A 359 7.87 23.63 -13.02
CA SER A 359 6.55 24.11 -12.57
C SER A 359 5.82 23.08 -11.70
N SER A 360 5.85 21.79 -12.10
CA SER A 360 5.27 20.70 -11.33
C SER A 360 6.01 20.47 -10.02
N ILE A 361 7.35 20.53 -10.03
CA ILE A 361 8.18 20.41 -8.83
C ILE A 361 7.77 21.43 -7.79
N VAL A 362 7.64 22.70 -8.18
CA VAL A 362 7.27 23.77 -7.27
C VAL A 362 5.82 23.64 -6.83
N SER A 363 4.88 23.43 -7.75
CA SER A 363 3.44 23.36 -7.44
C SER A 363 3.08 22.23 -6.49
N TYR A 364 3.83 21.12 -6.52
CA TYR A 364 3.60 19.95 -5.66
C TYR A 364 4.60 19.81 -4.52
N ASN A 365 5.39 20.86 -4.22
CA ASN A 365 6.38 20.86 -3.14
C ASN A 365 7.30 19.63 -3.20
N LEU A 366 7.88 19.36 -4.38
CA LEU A 366 8.90 18.34 -4.59
C LEU A 366 10.28 18.96 -4.48
N GLU A 367 11.28 18.20 -4.05
CA GLU A 367 12.64 18.70 -3.82
C GLU A 367 13.58 18.16 -4.93
N PRO A 368 14.08 19.00 -5.86
CA PRO A 368 14.86 18.53 -7.02
C PRO A 368 16.31 18.19 -6.68
N GLU A 369 16.86 17.16 -7.34
CA GLU A 369 18.30 16.94 -7.45
C GLU A 369 18.91 17.92 -8.44
N LEU A 370 20.00 18.59 -8.08
CA LEU A 370 20.88 19.35 -8.97
C LEU A 370 22.21 18.63 -9.08
N TYR A 371 22.66 18.41 -10.30
CA TYR A 371 23.82 17.56 -10.59
C TYR A 371 24.84 18.20 -11.55
N SER A 372 24.56 19.41 -12.06
CA SER A 372 25.45 20.15 -12.97
C SER A 372 25.23 21.65 -12.89
N ASN A 373 26.18 22.43 -13.34
CA ASN A 373 26.07 23.90 -13.42
C ASN A 373 24.97 24.33 -14.38
N SER A 374 24.73 23.59 -15.48
CA SER A 374 23.65 23.88 -16.42
C SER A 374 22.27 23.68 -15.79
N SER A 375 22.04 22.53 -15.11
CA SER A 375 20.76 22.28 -14.42
C SER A 375 20.51 23.27 -13.28
N THR A 376 21.56 23.65 -12.56
CA THR A 376 21.48 24.68 -11.51
C THR A 376 21.08 26.04 -12.07
N LYS A 377 21.75 26.46 -13.15
CA LYS A 377 21.46 27.75 -13.82
C LYS A 377 20.00 27.82 -14.28
N ALA A 378 19.54 26.78 -14.99
CA ALA A 378 18.16 26.73 -15.47
C ALA A 378 17.14 26.80 -14.33
N PHE A 379 17.38 26.08 -13.21
CA PHE A 379 16.48 26.10 -12.08
C PHE A 379 16.48 27.46 -11.35
N ILE A 380 17.65 28.09 -11.19
CA ILE A 380 17.78 29.45 -10.59
C ILE A 380 17.06 30.49 -11.45
N GLU A 381 17.21 30.44 -12.77
CA GLU A 381 16.52 31.32 -13.71
C GLU A 381 14.99 31.16 -13.61
N PHE A 382 14.52 29.91 -13.50
CA PHE A 382 13.11 29.61 -13.27
C PHE A 382 12.61 30.20 -11.94
N LEU A 383 13.29 29.93 -10.81
CA LEU A 383 12.92 30.45 -9.49
C LEU A 383 12.90 31.98 -9.45
N SER A 384 13.89 32.62 -10.09
CA SER A 384 13.96 34.09 -10.19
C SER A 384 12.77 34.68 -10.94
N ARG A 385 12.36 34.06 -12.04
CA ARG A 385 11.20 34.48 -12.83
C ARG A 385 9.89 34.35 -12.05
N GLU A 386 9.74 33.27 -11.27
CA GLU A 386 8.56 33.00 -10.45
C GLU A 386 8.59 33.69 -9.08
N ALA A 387 9.62 34.53 -8.80
CA ALA A 387 9.85 35.22 -7.53
C ALA A 387 9.89 34.29 -6.28
N ILE A 388 10.42 33.08 -6.45
CA ILE A 388 10.53 32.06 -5.41
C ILE A 388 11.93 32.13 -4.80
N THR A 389 12.02 32.08 -3.48
CA THR A 389 13.28 32.15 -2.74
C THR A 389 13.45 30.98 -1.78
N HIS A 390 14.70 30.64 -1.43
CA HIS A 390 15.05 29.60 -0.47
C HIS A 390 14.45 28.22 -0.79
N TYR A 391 14.31 27.88 -2.09
CA TYR A 391 13.73 26.61 -2.49
C TYR A 391 14.64 25.44 -2.11
N PRO A 392 14.10 24.37 -1.46
CA PRO A 392 14.90 23.24 -1.01
C PRO A 392 15.41 22.41 -2.21
N VAL A 393 16.70 22.11 -2.22
CA VAL A 393 17.35 21.31 -3.27
C VAL A 393 18.34 20.30 -2.68
N HIS A 394 18.65 19.28 -3.47
CA HIS A 394 19.64 18.25 -3.17
C HIS A 394 20.79 18.32 -4.16
N LEU A 395 22.03 18.36 -3.69
CA LEU A 395 23.20 18.37 -4.58
C LEU A 395 23.79 16.97 -4.69
N LYS A 396 24.03 16.54 -5.91
CA LYS A 396 24.74 15.29 -6.18
C LYS A 396 26.18 15.54 -6.54
N LEU A 397 27.10 14.83 -5.85
CA LEU A 397 28.52 14.83 -6.15
C LEU A 397 28.91 13.54 -6.86
N ASP A 398 29.71 13.65 -7.90
CA ASP A 398 30.35 12.49 -8.49
C ASP A 398 31.66 12.18 -7.77
N THR A 399 31.75 10.97 -7.25
CA THR A 399 32.92 10.46 -6.56
C THR A 399 33.50 9.21 -7.19
N GLY A 400 33.11 8.95 -8.46
CA GLY A 400 33.62 7.83 -9.25
C GLY A 400 32.56 6.95 -9.92
N MET A 401 31.26 7.34 -9.90
CA MET A 401 30.22 6.68 -10.68
C MET A 401 30.19 7.13 -12.15
N HIS A 402 30.61 8.36 -12.42
CA HIS A 402 30.69 8.99 -13.74
C HIS A 402 29.38 8.92 -14.54
N ARG A 403 28.25 9.15 -13.84
CA ARG A 403 26.93 9.18 -14.44
C ARG A 403 26.30 10.58 -14.40
N LEU A 404 26.15 11.13 -13.22
CA LEU A 404 25.66 12.49 -12.92
C LEU A 404 26.30 12.94 -11.60
N GLY A 405 26.53 14.24 -11.45
CA GLY A 405 27.03 14.86 -10.22
C GLY A 405 28.13 15.87 -10.49
N PHE A 406 28.29 16.81 -9.57
CA PHE A 406 29.36 17.79 -9.60
C PHE A 406 30.70 17.14 -9.28
N GLU A 407 31.70 17.41 -10.06
CA GLU A 407 33.12 17.19 -9.71
C GLU A 407 33.66 18.37 -8.91
N GLU A 408 34.86 18.25 -8.39
CA GLU A 408 35.49 19.30 -7.58
C GLU A 408 35.66 20.62 -8.35
N THR A 409 35.99 20.55 -9.63
CA THR A 409 36.14 21.70 -10.52
C THR A 409 34.82 22.42 -10.77
N ASP A 410 33.73 21.69 -10.83
CA ASP A 410 32.40 22.24 -11.09
C ASP A 410 31.86 23.07 -9.91
N LEU A 411 32.32 22.77 -8.70
CA LEU A 411 31.89 23.48 -7.50
C LEU A 411 32.35 24.95 -7.48
N LEU A 412 33.44 25.29 -8.15
CA LEU A 412 33.88 26.66 -8.29
C LEU A 412 32.86 27.48 -9.11
N ASP A 413 32.37 26.93 -10.19
CA ASP A 413 31.38 27.59 -11.03
C ASP A 413 29.99 27.60 -10.39
N PHE A 414 29.66 26.56 -9.60
CA PHE A 414 28.41 26.49 -8.83
C PHE A 414 28.21 27.73 -7.95
N PHE A 415 29.25 28.17 -7.23
CA PHE A 415 29.17 29.35 -6.36
C PHE A 415 29.16 30.69 -7.08
N GLN A 416 29.46 30.72 -8.39
CA GLN A 416 29.41 31.94 -9.21
C GLN A 416 28.01 32.27 -9.73
N HIS A 417 27.02 31.37 -9.56
CA HIS A 417 25.66 31.67 -9.98
C HIS A 417 25.08 32.84 -9.19
N ALA A 418 24.55 33.82 -9.91
CA ALA A 418 23.96 35.02 -9.31
C ALA A 418 22.77 34.64 -8.40
N ASN A 419 22.72 35.24 -7.20
CA ASN A 419 21.66 35.03 -6.22
C ASN A 419 21.46 33.59 -5.74
N LEU A 420 22.45 32.69 -5.93
CA LEU A 420 22.37 31.28 -5.57
C LEU A 420 21.77 31.06 -4.16
N GLN A 421 22.40 31.65 -3.13
CA GLN A 421 22.00 31.47 -1.74
C GLN A 421 20.65 32.13 -1.37
N GLN A 422 20.17 33.08 -2.18
CA GLN A 422 18.86 33.69 -2.01
C GLN A 422 17.76 32.80 -2.60
N LEU A 423 18.03 32.15 -3.73
CA LEU A 423 17.03 31.41 -4.49
C LEU A 423 16.90 29.96 -4.04
N ILE A 424 18.01 29.30 -3.70
CA ILE A 424 17.99 27.90 -3.27
C ILE A 424 18.53 27.71 -1.84
N HIS A 425 18.04 26.64 -1.19
CA HIS A 425 18.55 26.15 0.07
C HIS A 425 18.97 24.68 -0.08
N VAL A 426 20.27 24.40 0.05
CA VAL A 426 20.81 23.04 -0.05
C VAL A 426 20.44 22.26 1.21
N LYS A 427 19.45 21.39 1.10
CA LYS A 427 18.97 20.51 2.18
C LYS A 427 19.89 19.35 2.43
N THR A 428 20.32 18.69 1.34
CA THR A 428 21.19 17.53 1.42
C THR A 428 22.24 17.55 0.32
N VAL A 429 23.35 16.87 0.58
CA VAL A 429 24.40 16.58 -0.40
C VAL A 429 24.63 15.07 -0.41
N PHE A 430 24.75 14.47 -1.59
CA PHE A 430 24.90 13.03 -1.69
C PHE A 430 25.79 12.56 -2.82
N THR A 431 26.24 11.31 -2.71
CA THR A 431 26.91 10.58 -3.77
C THR A 431 26.32 9.16 -3.90
N HIS A 432 26.76 8.39 -4.89
CA HIS A 432 26.33 7.01 -5.09
C HIS A 432 27.51 6.07 -5.20
N PHE A 433 27.55 5.06 -4.33
CA PHE A 433 28.57 4.03 -4.37
C PHE A 433 28.40 3.09 -5.56
N VAL A 434 29.50 2.75 -6.20
CA VAL A 434 29.53 1.94 -7.43
C VAL A 434 29.36 0.46 -7.12
N ALA A 435 30.04 -0.04 -6.08
CA ALA A 435 30.22 -1.47 -5.82
C ALA A 435 30.23 -1.78 -4.30
N SER A 436 29.33 -1.14 -3.53
CA SER A 436 29.28 -1.31 -2.08
C SER A 436 28.82 -2.70 -1.63
N GLU A 437 28.30 -3.53 -2.52
CA GLU A 437 27.92 -4.93 -2.30
C GLU A 437 29.10 -5.90 -2.43
N ASP A 438 30.18 -5.52 -3.14
CA ASP A 438 31.31 -6.39 -3.44
C ASP A 438 32.49 -6.14 -2.49
N ALA A 439 32.85 -7.15 -1.70
CA ALA A 439 33.98 -7.07 -0.77
C ALA A 439 35.33 -6.81 -1.45
N ALA A 440 35.50 -7.24 -2.70
CA ALA A 440 36.72 -6.98 -3.46
C ALA A 440 36.89 -5.48 -3.82
N GLN A 441 35.82 -4.70 -3.76
CA GLN A 441 35.78 -3.28 -4.09
C GLN A 441 35.69 -2.36 -2.84
N ASP A 442 35.87 -2.90 -1.64
CA ASP A 442 35.73 -2.13 -0.39
C ASP A 442 36.71 -0.95 -0.31
N GLU A 443 37.91 -1.09 -0.86
CA GLU A 443 38.91 -0.01 -0.91
C GLU A 443 38.39 1.14 -1.79
N PHE A 444 37.86 0.82 -2.98
CA PHE A 444 37.27 1.81 -3.87
C PHE A 444 36.10 2.54 -3.19
N THR A 445 35.21 1.80 -2.52
CA THR A 445 34.07 2.37 -1.78
C THR A 445 34.53 3.32 -0.66
N ARG A 446 35.60 2.98 0.08
CA ARG A 446 36.19 3.87 1.08
C ARG A 446 36.82 5.13 0.47
N ASN A 447 37.44 5.01 -0.69
CA ASN A 447 38.01 6.15 -1.42
C ASN A 447 36.90 7.10 -1.90
N GLN A 448 35.76 6.55 -2.44
CA GLN A 448 34.59 7.35 -2.77
C GLN A 448 34.04 8.11 -1.54
N LEU A 449 33.94 7.45 -0.38
CA LEU A 449 33.48 8.07 0.86
C LEU A 449 34.41 9.18 1.34
N SER A 450 35.71 8.98 1.23
CA SER A 450 36.75 9.95 1.65
C SER A 450 36.69 11.20 0.78
N LEU A 451 36.61 11.03 -0.56
CA LEU A 451 36.41 12.12 -1.51
C LEU A 451 35.09 12.87 -1.23
N PHE A 452 33.99 12.14 -1.01
CA PHE A 452 32.71 12.72 -0.70
C PHE A 452 32.75 13.62 0.54
N LYS A 453 33.35 13.14 1.64
CA LYS A 453 33.50 13.92 2.88
C LYS A 453 34.31 15.19 2.66
N ARG A 454 35.39 15.12 1.87
CA ARG A 454 36.23 16.27 1.54
C ARG A 454 35.46 17.32 0.76
N LEU A 455 34.72 16.91 -0.28
CA LEU A 455 33.89 17.82 -1.09
C LEU A 455 32.74 18.44 -0.27
N CYS A 456 32.11 17.67 0.62
CA CYS A 456 31.12 18.20 1.55
C CYS A 456 31.70 19.28 2.46
N SER A 457 32.94 19.14 2.96
CA SER A 457 33.59 20.15 3.79
C SER A 457 33.83 21.45 3.03
N ILE A 458 34.20 21.38 1.75
CA ILE A 458 34.35 22.56 0.88
C ILE A 458 33.00 23.26 0.71
N LEU A 459 31.95 22.49 0.40
CA LEU A 459 30.60 23.02 0.22
C LEU A 459 30.07 23.70 1.51
N GLU A 460 30.25 23.08 2.66
CA GLU A 460 29.79 23.59 3.95
C GLU A 460 30.49 24.92 4.31
N GLN A 461 31.80 25.00 4.04
CA GLN A 461 32.56 26.22 4.25
C GLN A 461 32.09 27.35 3.33
N GLN A 462 31.78 27.07 2.07
CA GLN A 462 31.35 28.08 1.10
C GLN A 462 29.89 28.52 1.29
N LEU A 463 28.99 27.59 1.65
CA LEU A 463 27.60 27.89 1.93
C LEU A 463 27.39 28.63 3.26
N GLY A 464 28.29 28.40 4.25
CA GLY A 464 28.22 29.00 5.58
C GLY A 464 27.15 28.36 6.50
N TYR A 465 26.54 27.24 6.09
CA TYR A 465 25.58 26.45 6.89
C TYR A 465 25.71 24.97 6.61
N GLY A 466 25.23 24.13 7.55
CA GLY A 466 25.27 22.67 7.45
C GLY A 466 24.09 22.10 6.67
N PHE A 467 24.28 20.95 6.06
CA PHE A 467 23.31 20.17 5.30
C PHE A 467 23.40 18.69 5.66
N LEU A 468 22.40 17.89 5.31
CA LEU A 468 22.44 16.44 5.52
C LEU A 468 23.29 15.75 4.45
N ARG A 469 24.21 14.87 4.87
CA ARG A 469 25.11 14.11 3.97
C ARG A 469 24.63 12.68 3.87
N HIS A 470 24.54 12.13 2.66
CA HIS A 470 24.16 10.74 2.47
C HIS A 470 24.91 10.05 1.31
N ALA A 471 25.45 8.86 1.59
CA ALA A 471 26.19 8.06 0.62
C ALA A 471 25.66 6.61 0.54
N ALA A 472 25.33 6.01 1.70
CA ALA A 472 24.98 4.61 1.79
C ALA A 472 23.67 4.25 1.07
N ASN A 473 23.73 3.24 0.19
CA ASN A 473 22.61 2.51 -0.39
C ASN A 473 22.25 1.28 0.48
N SER A 474 21.30 0.44 0.06
CA SER A 474 20.87 -0.76 0.82
C SER A 474 22.01 -1.64 1.32
N SER A 475 22.99 -1.96 0.47
CA SER A 475 24.16 -2.77 0.84
C SER A 475 25.08 -2.03 1.81
N ALA A 476 25.41 -0.77 1.52
CA ALA A 476 26.33 0.02 2.31
C ALA A 476 25.81 0.30 3.72
N ILE A 477 24.51 0.38 3.94
CA ILE A 477 23.91 0.57 5.27
C ILE A 477 24.46 -0.46 6.27
N ARG A 478 24.62 -1.70 5.86
CA ARG A 478 25.11 -2.80 6.70
C ARG A 478 26.59 -3.05 6.53
N ARG A 479 27.11 -3.03 5.30
CA ARG A 479 28.52 -3.34 5.02
C ARG A 479 29.50 -2.23 5.39
N HIS A 480 29.05 -0.97 5.31
CA HIS A 480 29.89 0.21 5.54
C HIS A 480 29.22 1.14 6.57
N PRO A 481 29.13 0.76 7.86
CA PRO A 481 28.48 1.58 8.90
C PRO A 481 29.05 2.99 9.02
N GLU A 482 30.31 3.22 8.62
CA GLU A 482 30.97 4.53 8.59
C GLU A 482 30.41 5.45 7.51
N ALA A 483 29.68 4.90 6.53
CA ALA A 483 29.03 5.63 5.44
C ALA A 483 27.55 6.01 5.72
N GLN A 484 27.00 5.65 6.88
CA GLN A 484 25.63 6.01 7.23
C GLN A 484 25.42 7.53 7.32
N LEU A 485 26.44 8.26 7.81
CA LEU A 485 26.45 9.72 7.91
C LEU A 485 25.18 10.29 8.56
N ASP A 486 24.61 11.35 7.97
CA ASP A 486 23.40 12.01 8.49
C ASP A 486 22.10 11.35 7.98
N MET A 487 22.16 10.67 6.82
CA MET A 487 21.02 9.96 6.22
C MET A 487 21.50 8.78 5.35
N VAL A 488 20.65 7.78 5.19
CA VAL A 488 20.88 6.63 4.29
C VAL A 488 19.75 6.49 3.28
N ARG A 489 20.00 5.75 2.18
CA ARG A 489 19.01 5.49 1.12
C ARG A 489 18.72 4.00 1.00
N LEU A 490 17.53 3.60 1.46
CA LEU A 490 17.04 2.22 1.34
C LEU A 490 16.31 2.04 0.00
N GLY A 491 16.76 1.09 -0.79
CA GLY A 491 16.15 0.70 -2.06
C GLY A 491 15.65 -0.74 -2.02
N ILE A 492 16.27 -1.62 -2.81
CA ILE A 492 15.82 -3.01 -3.02
C ILE A 492 15.81 -3.85 -1.73
N GLY A 493 16.61 -3.49 -0.73
CA GLY A 493 16.59 -4.14 0.59
C GLY A 493 15.23 -4.08 1.28
N LEU A 494 14.40 -3.08 0.96
CA LEU A 494 13.02 -2.98 1.44
C LEU A 494 12.18 -4.19 1.03
N TYR A 495 12.43 -4.74 -0.16
CA TYR A 495 11.70 -5.89 -0.73
C TYR A 495 12.31 -7.25 -0.34
N GLY A 496 13.26 -7.27 0.58
CA GLY A 496 13.87 -8.50 1.07
C GLY A 496 15.05 -9.00 0.24
N VAL A 497 15.49 -8.23 -0.75
CA VAL A 497 16.69 -8.55 -1.54
C VAL A 497 17.92 -7.92 -0.88
N ASP A 498 18.85 -8.76 -0.44
CA ASP A 498 20.13 -8.31 0.12
C ASP A 498 21.26 -8.51 -0.90
N PRO A 499 21.66 -7.45 -1.64
CA PRO A 499 22.74 -7.58 -2.62
C PRO A 499 24.09 -7.93 -2.00
N GLY A 500 24.31 -7.58 -0.74
CA GLY A 500 25.56 -7.86 -0.01
C GLY A 500 25.62 -9.26 0.60
N ASN A 501 24.54 -10.03 0.57
CA ASN A 501 24.42 -11.39 1.13
C ASN A 501 24.97 -11.52 2.57
N ILE A 502 24.74 -10.52 3.41
CA ILE A 502 25.22 -10.47 4.80
C ILE A 502 24.14 -11.08 5.69
N HIS A 503 24.17 -12.40 5.90
CA HIS A 503 23.30 -13.13 6.85
C HIS A 503 21.90 -12.50 6.97
N SER A 504 21.21 -12.41 5.84
CA SER A 504 19.98 -11.62 5.73
C SER A 504 18.87 -12.30 6.52
N THR A 505 18.34 -11.58 7.49
CA THR A 505 17.06 -11.88 8.12
C THR A 505 15.89 -11.22 7.38
N LEU A 506 16.16 -10.62 6.22
CA LEU A 506 15.15 -9.97 5.39
C LEU A 506 14.20 -11.02 4.80
N VAL A 507 12.95 -10.64 4.67
CA VAL A 507 11.88 -11.46 4.10
C VAL A 507 11.59 -10.98 2.68
N GLU A 508 11.62 -11.88 1.69
CA GLU A 508 11.17 -11.53 0.34
C GLU A 508 9.69 -11.13 0.38
N ALA A 509 9.43 -9.86 0.08
CA ALA A 509 8.11 -9.25 0.22
C ALA A 509 7.26 -9.32 -1.05
N VAL A 510 7.80 -9.87 -2.15
CA VAL A 510 7.14 -9.85 -3.46
C VAL A 510 7.13 -11.26 -4.05
N ALA A 511 5.97 -11.72 -4.52
CA ALA A 511 5.80 -13.01 -5.17
C ALA A 511 5.04 -12.88 -6.50
N LEU A 512 5.59 -13.40 -7.59
CA LEU A 512 4.92 -13.45 -8.89
C LEU A 512 4.32 -14.85 -9.08
N LYS A 513 3.01 -14.91 -9.21
CA LYS A 513 2.23 -16.14 -9.32
C LYS A 513 1.38 -16.18 -10.58
N THR A 514 1.17 -17.39 -11.10
CA THR A 514 0.29 -17.62 -12.25
C THR A 514 -0.42 -18.97 -12.13
N THR A 515 -1.12 -19.43 -13.17
CA THR A 515 -1.85 -20.70 -13.21
C THR A 515 -1.59 -21.45 -14.51
N ILE A 516 -1.86 -22.76 -14.49
CA ILE A 516 -1.79 -23.63 -15.66
C ILE A 516 -3.03 -23.39 -16.55
N ALA A 517 -2.80 -23.13 -17.84
CA ALA A 517 -3.86 -23.01 -18.85
C ALA A 517 -4.31 -24.38 -19.37
N GLN A 518 -3.35 -25.24 -19.68
CA GLN A 518 -3.58 -26.55 -20.29
C GLN A 518 -2.42 -27.51 -20.01
N ILE A 519 -2.73 -28.78 -19.89
CA ILE A 519 -1.74 -29.88 -19.86
C ILE A 519 -1.97 -30.77 -21.09
N ARG A 520 -0.88 -31.12 -21.78
CA ARG A 520 -0.91 -32.01 -22.97
C ARG A 520 0.13 -33.12 -22.87
N LYS A 521 -0.23 -34.30 -23.39
CA LYS A 521 0.73 -35.35 -23.70
C LYS A 521 1.35 -35.05 -25.07
N VAL A 522 2.66 -35.02 -25.14
CA VAL A 522 3.43 -34.80 -26.37
C VAL A 522 4.39 -35.98 -26.54
N LYS A 523 4.46 -36.49 -27.75
CA LYS A 523 5.22 -37.71 -28.06
C LYS A 523 6.71 -37.45 -28.19
N ASN A 524 7.50 -38.52 -27.95
CA ASN A 524 8.93 -38.51 -28.28
C ASN A 524 9.16 -38.12 -29.73
N GLY A 525 10.16 -37.27 -30.00
CA GLY A 525 10.50 -36.71 -31.31
C GLY A 525 9.65 -35.50 -31.74
N GLU A 526 8.55 -35.17 -31.05
CA GLU A 526 7.79 -33.96 -31.32
C GLU A 526 8.47 -32.74 -30.71
N SER A 527 8.14 -31.58 -31.23
CA SER A 527 8.74 -30.31 -30.81
C SER A 527 7.73 -29.42 -30.04
N VAL A 528 8.25 -28.61 -29.09
CA VAL A 528 7.46 -27.70 -28.29
C VAL A 528 7.87 -26.23 -28.61
N GLY A 529 6.87 -25.39 -28.87
CA GLY A 529 7.01 -23.93 -28.99
C GLY A 529 7.56 -23.44 -30.33
N TYR A 530 7.74 -22.11 -30.38
CA TYR A 530 8.21 -21.42 -31.60
C TYR A 530 9.60 -21.86 -32.04
N GLY A 531 9.76 -21.99 -33.37
CA GLY A 531 11.03 -22.36 -34.01
C GLY A 531 11.45 -23.80 -33.76
N ARG A 532 10.57 -24.63 -33.18
CA ARG A 532 10.83 -26.06 -32.89
C ARG A 532 12.16 -26.27 -32.13
N LYS A 533 12.49 -25.34 -31.18
CA LYS A 533 13.78 -25.35 -30.49
C LYS A 533 13.91 -26.48 -29.48
N ALA A 534 12.82 -26.92 -28.85
CA ALA A 534 12.79 -28.07 -27.96
C ALA A 534 12.20 -29.26 -28.68
N ILE A 535 13.03 -30.28 -28.96
CA ILE A 535 12.61 -31.59 -29.45
C ILE A 535 12.64 -32.55 -28.26
N LEU A 536 11.52 -33.21 -27.99
CA LEU A 536 11.39 -34.11 -26.84
C LEU A 536 12.11 -35.43 -27.09
N SER A 537 12.85 -35.90 -26.10
CA SER A 537 13.58 -37.16 -26.12
C SER A 537 12.80 -38.33 -25.50
N ARG A 538 11.60 -38.06 -24.96
CA ARG A 538 10.68 -39.00 -24.34
C ARG A 538 9.23 -38.53 -24.50
N ASP A 539 8.28 -39.45 -24.33
CA ASP A 539 6.87 -39.06 -24.16
C ASP A 539 6.77 -38.17 -22.92
N SER A 540 6.21 -36.98 -23.06
CA SER A 540 6.24 -35.93 -22.02
C SER A 540 4.86 -35.38 -21.73
N LEU A 541 4.68 -34.88 -20.48
CA LEU A 541 3.56 -34.06 -20.06
C LEU A 541 4.01 -32.59 -20.08
N ILE A 542 3.43 -31.82 -20.98
CA ILE A 542 3.76 -30.37 -21.13
C ILE A 542 2.59 -29.55 -20.62
N ALA A 543 2.86 -28.71 -19.62
CA ALA A 543 1.91 -27.74 -19.14
C ALA A 543 2.21 -26.36 -19.75
N THR A 544 1.15 -25.63 -20.10
CA THR A 544 1.23 -24.23 -20.56
C THR A 544 0.75 -23.34 -19.42
N ILE A 545 1.58 -22.40 -18.97
CA ILE A 545 1.28 -21.44 -17.92
C ILE A 545 0.97 -20.06 -18.52
N ARG A 546 0.16 -19.25 -17.80
CA ARG A 546 -0.42 -17.98 -18.27
C ARG A 546 0.50 -16.79 -18.02
N ILE A 547 1.77 -16.91 -18.37
CA ILE A 547 2.76 -15.82 -18.26
C ILE A 547 3.74 -15.90 -19.42
N GLY A 548 4.06 -14.76 -19.99
CA GLY A 548 5.03 -14.63 -21.06
C GLY A 548 5.85 -13.35 -20.94
N TYR A 549 6.60 -13.00 -22.02
CA TYR A 549 7.47 -11.83 -21.96
C TYR A 549 6.70 -10.49 -21.94
N ALA A 550 5.45 -10.45 -22.38
CA ALA A 550 4.61 -9.25 -22.25
C ALA A 550 4.13 -9.00 -20.81
N ASP A 551 4.25 -9.99 -19.93
CA ASP A 551 4.00 -9.86 -18.49
C ASP A 551 5.26 -9.49 -17.72
N GLY A 552 6.43 -9.61 -18.36
CA GLY A 552 7.74 -9.40 -17.76
C GLY A 552 8.53 -10.68 -17.48
N TYR A 553 8.05 -11.87 -17.92
CA TYR A 553 8.84 -13.09 -17.79
C TYR A 553 9.95 -13.13 -18.85
N PRO A 554 11.24 -13.08 -18.48
CA PRO A 554 12.33 -12.93 -19.44
C PRO A 554 12.38 -14.05 -20.49
N ARG A 555 12.43 -13.67 -21.77
CA ARG A 555 12.44 -14.63 -22.87
C ARG A 555 13.64 -15.57 -22.83
N VAL A 556 14.76 -15.13 -22.28
CA VAL A 556 16.00 -15.92 -22.12
C VAL A 556 15.82 -17.13 -21.21
N LEU A 557 14.80 -17.14 -20.35
CA LEU A 557 14.48 -18.25 -19.42
C LEU A 557 13.74 -19.42 -20.10
N GLY A 558 13.57 -19.42 -21.43
CA GLY A 558 13.08 -20.56 -22.17
C GLY A 558 14.11 -21.68 -22.30
N ASN A 559 13.68 -22.79 -22.92
CA ASN A 559 14.54 -23.92 -23.31
C ASN A 559 15.32 -24.55 -22.13
N GLY A 560 14.67 -24.73 -20.99
CA GLY A 560 15.24 -25.36 -19.79
C GLY A 560 16.14 -24.47 -18.93
N LYS A 561 16.36 -23.19 -19.31
CA LYS A 561 17.17 -22.28 -18.50
C LYS A 561 16.44 -21.78 -17.25
N GLY A 562 15.15 -21.51 -17.37
CA GLY A 562 14.32 -21.09 -16.26
C GLY A 562 13.61 -22.28 -15.61
N THR A 563 13.24 -22.08 -14.35
CA THR A 563 12.38 -22.98 -13.60
C THR A 563 11.22 -22.22 -13.00
N VAL A 564 10.11 -22.92 -12.73
CA VAL A 564 9.00 -22.43 -11.91
C VAL A 564 8.78 -23.41 -10.76
N MET A 565 8.07 -23.02 -9.71
CA MET A 565 7.76 -23.90 -8.60
C MET A 565 6.27 -24.23 -8.57
N ILE A 566 5.93 -25.51 -8.43
CA ILE A 566 4.56 -26.00 -8.32
C ILE A 566 4.55 -27.09 -7.23
N ASN A 567 3.73 -26.90 -6.21
CA ASN A 567 3.61 -27.84 -5.08
C ASN A 567 4.97 -28.23 -4.47
N GLY A 568 5.90 -27.24 -4.33
CA GLY A 568 7.25 -27.44 -3.81
C GLY A 568 8.27 -28.01 -4.82
N ASN A 569 7.85 -28.38 -6.03
CA ASN A 569 8.71 -28.96 -7.07
C ASN A 569 9.20 -27.90 -8.05
N LEU A 570 10.50 -27.92 -8.38
CA LEU A 570 11.10 -27.07 -9.42
C LEU A 570 10.89 -27.72 -10.79
N VAL A 571 10.11 -27.06 -11.64
CA VAL A 571 9.71 -27.53 -12.96
C VAL A 571 10.39 -26.68 -14.04
N PRO A 572 11.14 -27.29 -15.00
CA PRO A 572 11.86 -26.53 -16.02
C PRO A 572 10.93 -26.02 -17.12
N THR A 573 11.32 -24.89 -17.72
CA THR A 573 10.71 -24.39 -18.95
C THR A 573 11.10 -25.28 -20.14
N VAL A 574 10.23 -25.37 -21.14
CA VAL A 574 10.51 -26.10 -22.38
C VAL A 574 10.10 -25.28 -23.59
N GLY A 575 10.93 -25.23 -24.61
CA GLY A 575 10.73 -24.38 -25.78
C GLY A 575 10.91 -22.89 -25.46
N ASN A 576 10.67 -22.05 -26.47
CA ASN A 576 10.79 -20.60 -26.32
C ASN A 576 9.62 -20.04 -25.51
N VAL A 577 9.89 -19.08 -24.61
CA VAL A 577 8.85 -18.27 -23.96
C VAL A 577 8.09 -17.49 -25.02
N CYS A 578 6.77 -17.52 -24.96
CA CYS A 578 5.88 -16.79 -25.86
C CYS A 578 5.51 -15.41 -25.28
N MET A 579 4.70 -14.63 -26.03
CA MET A 579 4.26 -13.31 -25.58
C MET A 579 3.47 -13.39 -24.27
N ASP A 580 2.47 -14.30 -24.20
CA ASP A 580 1.50 -14.38 -23.11
C ASP A 580 1.54 -15.70 -22.37
N MET A 581 2.37 -16.66 -22.80
CA MET A 581 2.41 -18.03 -22.27
C MET A 581 3.82 -18.59 -22.26
N THR A 582 4.07 -19.54 -21.36
CA THR A 582 5.30 -20.32 -21.27
C THR A 582 4.95 -21.79 -21.10
N MET A 583 5.70 -22.68 -21.76
CA MET A 583 5.57 -24.11 -21.61
C MET A 583 6.59 -24.62 -20.59
N ILE A 584 6.17 -25.58 -19.77
CA ILE A 584 6.98 -26.25 -18.74
C ILE A 584 6.83 -27.75 -18.85
N ASP A 585 7.87 -28.49 -18.52
CA ASP A 585 7.87 -29.97 -18.56
C ASP A 585 7.53 -30.53 -17.17
N ILE A 586 6.33 -31.07 -17.03
CA ILE A 586 5.81 -31.68 -15.79
C ILE A 586 5.84 -33.22 -15.84
N THR A 587 6.61 -33.83 -16.74
CA THR A 587 6.61 -35.28 -16.97
C THR A 587 6.94 -36.06 -15.71
N ASP A 588 7.85 -35.55 -14.91
CA ASP A 588 8.31 -36.19 -13.67
C ASP A 588 7.40 -35.87 -12.45
N PHE A 589 6.32 -35.08 -12.66
CA PHE A 589 5.37 -34.64 -11.64
C PHE A 589 3.92 -34.83 -12.11
N PRO A 590 3.48 -36.08 -12.33
CA PRO A 590 2.18 -36.39 -12.95
C PRO A 590 0.97 -36.01 -12.08
N GLU A 591 1.18 -35.70 -10.80
CA GLU A 591 0.18 -35.22 -9.85
C GLU A 591 -0.21 -33.74 -10.07
N ILE A 592 0.60 -32.97 -10.81
CA ILE A 592 0.31 -31.57 -11.12
C ILE A 592 -0.95 -31.46 -11.97
N SER A 593 -1.88 -30.65 -11.52
CA SER A 593 -3.19 -30.43 -12.13
C SER A 593 -3.33 -29.05 -12.75
N ARG A 594 -4.35 -28.90 -13.61
CA ARG A 594 -4.69 -27.60 -14.23
C ARG A 594 -5.01 -26.47 -13.23
N TYR A 595 -5.36 -26.81 -12.01
CA TYR A 595 -5.77 -25.85 -11.00
C TYR A 595 -4.64 -25.43 -10.05
N ASP A 596 -3.48 -26.06 -10.18
CA ASP A 596 -2.36 -25.76 -9.31
C ASP A 596 -1.79 -24.38 -9.59
N GLU A 597 -1.42 -23.67 -8.52
CA GLU A 597 -0.74 -22.40 -8.57
C GLU A 597 0.73 -22.60 -8.97
N VAL A 598 1.22 -21.69 -9.77
CA VAL A 598 2.60 -21.68 -10.26
C VAL A 598 3.32 -20.48 -9.71
N LEU A 599 4.31 -20.70 -8.85
CA LEU A 599 5.18 -19.65 -8.33
C LEU A 599 6.34 -19.42 -9.30
N ILE A 600 6.45 -18.20 -9.81
CA ILE A 600 7.53 -17.77 -10.71
C ILE A 600 8.75 -17.35 -9.88
N PHE A 601 8.55 -16.46 -8.90
CA PHE A 601 9.50 -16.11 -7.84
C PHE A 601 8.75 -15.65 -6.59
N GLY A 602 9.40 -15.70 -5.44
CA GLY A 602 8.87 -15.33 -4.13
C GLY A 602 9.63 -16.02 -3.00
N PRO A 603 9.13 -16.01 -1.75
CA PRO A 603 9.85 -16.50 -0.58
C PRO A 603 10.40 -17.93 -0.72
N GLU A 604 9.68 -18.83 -1.41
CA GLU A 604 10.11 -20.21 -1.60
C GLU A 604 11.02 -20.41 -2.82
N LYS A 605 11.05 -19.44 -3.73
CA LYS A 605 11.86 -19.45 -4.96
C LYS A 605 12.40 -18.06 -5.25
N SER A 606 13.56 -17.78 -4.71
CA SER A 606 14.13 -16.42 -4.68
C SER A 606 14.26 -15.77 -6.06
N ILE A 607 13.88 -14.49 -6.13
CA ILE A 607 14.09 -13.63 -7.29
C ILE A 607 15.59 -13.52 -7.67
N VAL A 608 16.49 -13.64 -6.69
CA VAL A 608 17.96 -13.63 -6.93
C VAL A 608 18.39 -14.80 -7.79
N GLN A 609 17.81 -15.99 -7.54
CA GLN A 609 18.07 -17.18 -8.37
C GLN A 609 17.55 -16.99 -9.79
N MET A 610 16.35 -16.44 -9.94
CA MET A 610 15.78 -16.17 -11.25
C MET A 610 16.62 -15.15 -12.04
N ALA A 611 17.07 -14.07 -11.39
CA ALA A 611 17.94 -13.09 -12.00
C ALA A 611 19.26 -13.70 -12.47
N LYS A 612 19.89 -14.56 -11.65
CA LYS A 612 21.10 -15.29 -12.03
C LYS A 612 20.88 -16.20 -13.23
N GLN A 613 19.76 -16.93 -13.30
CA GLN A 613 19.39 -17.75 -14.44
C GLN A 613 19.18 -16.92 -15.73
N ALA A 614 18.63 -15.72 -15.58
CA ALA A 614 18.42 -14.79 -16.69
C ALA A 614 19.71 -14.06 -17.12
N GLY A 615 20.78 -14.09 -16.31
CA GLY A 615 22.02 -13.34 -16.56
C GLY A 615 21.88 -11.86 -16.25
N THR A 616 21.08 -11.49 -15.27
CA THR A 616 20.80 -10.11 -14.86
C THR A 616 20.71 -9.96 -13.34
N ILE A 617 20.16 -8.84 -12.89
CA ILE A 617 20.02 -8.46 -11.48
C ILE A 617 18.53 -8.45 -11.04
N PRO A 618 18.23 -8.64 -9.73
CA PRO A 618 16.85 -8.62 -9.22
C PRO A 618 16.07 -7.34 -9.54
N TYR A 619 16.74 -6.20 -9.62
CA TYR A 619 16.13 -4.93 -10.01
C TYR A 619 15.45 -5.00 -11.39
N GLU A 620 16.15 -5.55 -12.38
CA GLU A 620 15.60 -5.67 -13.74
C GLU A 620 14.41 -6.63 -13.79
N ILE A 621 14.47 -7.75 -13.05
CA ILE A 621 13.35 -8.70 -12.96
C ILE A 621 12.12 -8.01 -12.35
N MET A 622 12.27 -7.30 -11.23
CA MET A 622 11.15 -6.62 -10.57
C MET A 622 10.54 -5.52 -11.44
N THR A 623 11.38 -4.60 -11.93
CA THR A 623 10.91 -3.47 -12.75
C THR A 623 10.38 -3.90 -14.11
N GLY A 624 10.78 -5.07 -14.59
CA GLY A 624 10.31 -5.68 -15.84
C GLY A 624 8.87 -6.20 -15.76
N ILE A 625 8.29 -6.39 -14.56
CA ILE A 625 6.89 -6.82 -14.43
C ILE A 625 5.96 -5.69 -14.88
N THR A 626 5.29 -5.92 -16.00
CA THR A 626 4.47 -4.90 -16.66
C THR A 626 3.21 -4.57 -15.86
N GLN A 627 2.61 -3.39 -16.11
CA GLN A 627 1.40 -2.95 -15.42
C GLN A 627 0.14 -3.79 -15.73
N ARG A 628 0.18 -4.62 -16.78
CA ARG A 628 -0.92 -5.55 -17.08
C ARG A 628 -1.03 -6.70 -16.07
N VAL A 629 0.03 -6.98 -15.31
CA VAL A 629 0.00 -7.89 -14.15
C VAL A 629 -0.54 -7.12 -12.95
N PRO A 630 -1.72 -7.47 -12.40
CA PRO A 630 -2.26 -6.78 -11.24
C PRO A 630 -1.39 -6.99 -10.01
N ARG A 631 -1.26 -5.94 -9.18
CA ARG A 631 -0.63 -5.99 -7.86
C ARG A 631 -1.71 -6.28 -6.83
N VAL A 632 -1.43 -7.24 -5.96
CA VAL A 632 -2.31 -7.65 -4.86
C VAL A 632 -1.54 -7.43 -3.57
N TYR A 633 -2.02 -6.52 -2.73
CA TYR A 633 -1.37 -6.19 -1.48
C TYR A 633 -1.91 -7.07 -0.36
N LEU A 634 -1.00 -7.63 0.45
CA LEU A 634 -1.27 -8.51 1.58
C LEU A 634 -0.72 -7.89 2.87
N GLY A 635 -1.38 -8.12 4.00
CA GLY A 635 -0.88 -7.72 5.31
C GLY A 635 -1.60 -6.61 6.03
#